data_7d8213a764e4acfd9f0793cbf30fc042
#
_entry.id   7d8213a764e4acfd9f0793cbf30fc042
#
_cell.length_a   1.000
_cell.length_b   1.000
_cell.length_c   1.000
_cell.angle_alpha   90.00
_cell.angle_beta   90.00
_cell.angle_gamma   90.00
#
_symmetry.space_group_name_H-M   'P 1'
#
loop_
_entity.id
_entity.type
_entity.pdbx_description
1 polymer ?
#
loop_
_entity_poly.entity_id
_entity_poly.type
_entity_poly.pdbx_seq_one_letter_code
_entity_poly.pdbx_strand_id
1 'polypeptide(L)'
;GAGYKCLAIDTDIINHSLSFYFNSGIPFEEIQGKNIFKVFTGESIPDNVLKINDRLDLLHADVRLSDFRSIDNFKRLKKQIQDLTGYDYIIIDTAPTFDNITINVFNASDSLIIPVIPDIFGYQSIKYLFKKLADLELSTLDVHVLFNQYEKPRTDNKATYSNQIIDLFTGDETIKGFISPVRISKSNQIKRYINDRGYTINTRRETAKQYGELKDLLKSIAGITLKGGI
;
A
#
# COMPACT_ATOMS: atom_id res chain seq x y z
N GLY A 1 -10.67 -3.63 14.78
CA GLY A 1 -10.96 -3.35 13.40
C GLY A 1 -12.43 -3.24 13.06
N ALA A 2 -12.72 -2.97 11.79
CA ALA A 2 -14.08 -2.80 11.27
C ALA A 2 -14.89 -4.11 11.11
N GLY A 3 -14.26 -5.25 11.36
CA GLY A 3 -14.91 -6.56 11.23
C GLY A 3 -14.65 -7.27 9.92
N TYR A 4 -14.01 -6.63 8.97
CA TYR A 4 -13.68 -7.18 7.65
C TYR A 4 -12.56 -8.22 7.71
N LYS A 5 -12.62 -9.22 6.83
CA LYS A 5 -11.53 -10.18 6.60
C LYS A 5 -10.65 -9.68 5.45
N CYS A 6 -9.35 -9.59 5.70
CA CYS A 6 -8.38 -9.04 4.75
C CYS A 6 -7.33 -10.08 4.36
N LEU A 7 -6.90 -10.02 3.11
CA LEU A 7 -5.66 -10.65 2.65
C LEU A 7 -4.62 -9.57 2.41
N ALA A 8 -3.47 -9.70 3.07
CA ALA A 8 -2.29 -8.89 2.78
C ALA A 8 -1.36 -9.67 1.82
N ILE A 9 -0.97 -9.07 0.71
CA ILE A 9 -0.05 -9.67 -0.26
C ILE A 9 1.20 -8.79 -0.31
N ASP A 10 2.35 -9.38 -0.07
CA ASP A 10 3.64 -8.70 -0.18
C ASP A 10 4.35 -9.11 -1.47
N THR A 11 4.52 -8.14 -2.37
CA THR A 11 5.28 -8.31 -3.61
C THR A 11 6.58 -7.51 -3.63
N ASP A 12 6.93 -6.82 -2.52
CA ASP A 12 8.21 -6.11 -2.39
C ASP A 12 9.34 -7.09 -2.07
N ILE A 13 10.00 -7.56 -3.13
CA ILE A 13 11.14 -8.49 -3.02
C ILE A 13 12.44 -7.81 -2.57
N ILE A 14 12.46 -6.50 -2.38
CA ILE A 14 13.64 -5.74 -1.96
C ILE A 14 13.65 -5.60 -0.44
N ASN A 15 12.55 -5.12 0.13
CA ASN A 15 12.49 -4.81 1.56
C ASN A 15 11.73 -5.87 2.36
N HIS A 16 10.76 -6.57 1.76
CA HIS A 16 9.88 -7.54 2.44
C HIS A 16 9.26 -6.99 3.74
N SER A 17 9.00 -5.69 3.77
CA SER A 17 8.68 -4.99 5.02
C SER A 17 7.34 -5.42 5.61
N LEU A 18 6.34 -5.65 4.77
CA LEU A 18 5.04 -6.14 5.18
C LEU A 18 5.14 -7.56 5.74
N SER A 19 5.81 -8.45 5.01
CA SER A 19 6.06 -9.84 5.44
C SER A 19 6.83 -9.89 6.75
N PHE A 20 7.92 -9.12 6.85
CA PHE A 20 8.73 -9.04 8.06
C PHE A 20 7.94 -8.54 9.28
N TYR A 21 7.01 -7.62 9.08
CA TYR A 21 6.17 -7.09 10.15
C TYR A 21 5.22 -8.15 10.72
N PHE A 22 4.65 -9.01 9.86
CA PHE A 22 3.64 -9.98 10.26
C PHE A 22 4.16 -11.40 10.52
N ASN A 23 5.40 -11.74 10.16
CA ASN A 23 5.92 -13.12 10.28
C ASN A 23 6.38 -13.50 11.69
N SER A 24 6.23 -12.64 12.68
CA SER A 24 6.64 -12.90 14.06
C SER A 24 5.90 -14.13 14.62
N GLY A 25 6.67 -15.16 14.98
CA GLY A 25 6.15 -16.41 15.54
C GLY A 25 5.70 -17.46 14.51
N ILE A 26 5.83 -17.20 13.21
CA ILE A 26 5.56 -18.19 12.16
C ILE A 26 6.85 -19.00 11.92
N PRO A 27 6.77 -20.35 11.91
CA PRO A 27 7.92 -21.19 11.62
C PRO A 27 8.50 -20.92 10.23
N PHE A 28 9.84 -20.95 10.12
CA PHE A 28 10.53 -20.68 8.86
C PHE A 28 10.13 -21.66 7.74
N GLU A 29 9.94 -22.93 8.08
CA GLU A 29 9.52 -23.99 7.16
C GLU A 29 8.13 -23.70 6.58
N GLU A 30 7.22 -23.13 7.38
CA GLU A 30 5.89 -22.74 6.92
C GLU A 30 5.98 -21.56 5.94
N ILE A 31 6.82 -20.57 6.22
CA ILE A 31 7.07 -19.43 5.33
C ILE A 31 7.67 -19.91 4.01
N GLN A 32 8.64 -20.82 4.05
CA GLN A 32 9.21 -21.42 2.83
C GLN A 32 8.19 -22.25 2.06
N GLY A 33 7.29 -22.91 2.77
CA GLY A 33 6.23 -23.73 2.22
C GLY A 33 5.10 -22.94 1.56
N LYS A 34 4.85 -21.67 1.98
CA LYS A 34 3.70 -20.85 1.58
C LYS A 34 4.13 -19.42 1.28
N ASN A 35 4.13 -19.03 0.01
CA ASN A 35 4.58 -17.70 -0.39
C ASN A 35 4.10 -17.30 -1.79
N ILE A 36 4.33 -16.04 -2.15
CA ILE A 36 3.90 -15.44 -3.42
C ILE A 36 4.58 -16.08 -4.64
N PHE A 37 5.80 -16.57 -4.53
CA PHE A 37 6.49 -17.23 -5.65
C PHE A 37 5.73 -18.45 -6.14
N LYS A 38 5.18 -19.28 -5.24
CA LYS A 38 4.37 -20.45 -5.58
C LYS A 38 3.10 -20.06 -6.34
N VAL A 39 2.47 -18.98 -5.94
CA VAL A 39 1.30 -18.44 -6.68
C VAL A 39 1.69 -18.01 -8.09
N PHE A 40 2.84 -17.37 -8.24
CA PHE A 40 3.35 -17.00 -9.56
C PHE A 40 3.82 -18.20 -10.39
N THR A 41 4.14 -19.33 -9.78
CA THR A 41 4.42 -20.60 -10.50
C THR A 41 3.18 -21.42 -10.79
N GLY A 42 1.99 -21.03 -10.31
CA GLY A 42 0.71 -21.62 -10.71
C GLY A 42 -0.08 -22.29 -9.58
N GLU A 43 0.44 -22.28 -8.34
CA GLU A 43 -0.34 -22.74 -7.18
C GLU A 43 -1.42 -21.71 -6.82
N SER A 44 -2.46 -22.14 -6.09
CA SER A 44 -3.54 -21.27 -5.67
C SER A 44 -3.16 -20.35 -4.51
N ILE A 45 -3.79 -19.17 -4.41
CA ILE A 45 -3.60 -18.29 -3.25
C ILE A 45 -4.03 -18.97 -1.95
N PRO A 46 -5.20 -19.62 -1.84
CA PRO A 46 -5.63 -20.28 -0.60
C PRO A 46 -4.64 -21.30 -0.02
N ASP A 47 -3.91 -22.01 -0.89
CA ASP A 47 -2.93 -23.01 -0.45
C ASP A 47 -1.63 -22.38 0.07
N ASN A 48 -1.40 -21.10 -0.24
CA ASN A 48 -0.14 -20.40 0.01
C ASN A 48 -0.23 -19.25 1.02
N VAL A 49 -1.38 -19.04 1.65
CA VAL A 49 -1.54 -18.01 2.69
C VAL A 49 -1.11 -18.51 4.06
N LEU A 50 -0.57 -17.59 4.85
CA LEU A 50 -0.25 -17.75 6.27
C LEU A 50 -1.35 -17.08 7.09
N LYS A 51 -1.94 -17.79 8.04
CA LYS A 51 -2.97 -17.24 8.92
C LYS A 51 -2.34 -16.41 10.03
N ILE A 52 -2.51 -15.10 9.99
CA ILE A 52 -2.01 -14.19 11.02
C ILE A 52 -2.97 -14.12 12.21
N ASN A 53 -4.28 -14.03 11.94
CA ASN A 53 -5.36 -14.09 12.92
C ASN A 53 -6.69 -14.40 12.22
N ASP A 54 -7.81 -14.36 12.94
CA ASP A 54 -9.13 -14.70 12.37
C ASP A 54 -9.60 -13.80 11.24
N ARG A 55 -8.98 -12.63 11.05
CA ARG A 55 -9.37 -11.61 10.06
C ARG A 55 -8.26 -11.15 9.13
N LEU A 56 -7.09 -11.71 9.26
CA LEU A 56 -5.95 -11.34 8.45
C LEU A 56 -5.16 -12.58 8.06
N ASP A 57 -5.07 -12.81 6.77
CA ASP A 57 -4.16 -13.76 6.16
C ASP A 57 -3.06 -13.00 5.41
N LEU A 58 -1.87 -13.59 5.30
CA LEU A 58 -0.70 -13.02 4.63
C LEU A 58 -0.23 -13.95 3.52
N LEU A 59 -0.08 -13.42 2.31
CA LEU A 59 0.72 -14.03 1.27
C LEU A 59 2.13 -13.43 1.32
N HIS A 60 3.06 -14.20 1.86
CA HIS A 60 4.41 -13.76 2.20
C HIS A 60 5.26 -13.50 0.95
N ALA A 61 6.10 -12.46 0.97
CA ALA A 61 7.09 -12.20 -0.06
C ALA A 61 8.11 -13.34 -0.19
N ASP A 62 8.64 -13.49 -1.41
CA ASP A 62 9.73 -14.42 -1.66
C ASP A 62 10.69 -13.82 -2.71
N VAL A 63 11.99 -13.84 -2.41
CA VAL A 63 13.02 -13.23 -3.28
C VAL A 63 13.04 -13.84 -4.69
N ARG A 64 12.64 -15.11 -4.83
CA ARG A 64 12.55 -15.81 -6.12
C ARG A 64 11.48 -15.20 -7.06
N LEU A 65 10.57 -14.37 -6.52
CA LEU A 65 9.64 -13.61 -7.35
C LEU A 65 10.40 -12.70 -8.34
N SER A 66 11.67 -12.36 -8.07
CA SER A 66 12.55 -11.63 -8.99
C SER A 66 12.66 -12.27 -10.38
N ASP A 67 12.50 -13.58 -10.47
CA ASP A 67 12.57 -14.32 -11.74
C ASP A 67 11.43 -13.91 -12.70
N PHE A 68 10.35 -13.36 -12.17
CA PHE A 68 9.19 -12.88 -12.94
C PHE A 68 9.27 -11.43 -13.41
N ARG A 69 10.31 -10.69 -13.05
CA ARG A 69 10.46 -9.26 -13.43
C ARG A 69 10.51 -9.03 -14.95
N SER A 70 11.00 -10.01 -15.71
CA SER A 70 11.16 -9.94 -17.15
C SER A 70 10.14 -10.79 -17.93
N ILE A 71 9.20 -11.42 -17.24
CA ILE A 71 8.22 -12.31 -17.87
C ILE A 71 6.98 -11.51 -18.28
N ASP A 72 6.69 -11.45 -19.57
CA ASP A 72 5.55 -10.74 -20.15
C ASP A 72 4.21 -11.47 -19.92
N ASN A 73 3.81 -11.56 -18.66
CA ASN A 73 2.50 -12.04 -18.26
C ASN A 73 1.92 -11.12 -17.17
N PHE A 74 1.30 -10.05 -17.61
CA PHE A 74 0.82 -8.96 -16.73
C PHE A 74 -0.53 -9.24 -16.05
N LYS A 75 -1.14 -10.39 -16.28
CA LYS A 75 -2.47 -10.74 -15.72
C LYS A 75 -2.45 -11.98 -14.83
N ARG A 76 -1.27 -12.45 -14.44
CA ARG A 76 -1.12 -13.68 -13.65
C ARG A 76 -1.78 -13.52 -12.27
N LEU A 77 -1.45 -12.45 -11.56
CA LEU A 77 -2.03 -12.16 -10.26
C LEU A 77 -3.55 -11.89 -10.35
N LYS A 78 -3.98 -11.14 -11.38
CA LYS A 78 -5.41 -10.89 -11.62
C LYS A 78 -6.22 -12.16 -11.73
N LYS A 79 -5.73 -13.16 -12.47
CA LYS A 79 -6.40 -14.46 -12.63
C LYS A 79 -6.54 -15.20 -11.31
N GLN A 80 -5.56 -15.09 -10.42
CA GLN A 80 -5.60 -15.72 -9.10
C GLN A 80 -6.57 -15.01 -8.14
N ILE A 81 -6.68 -13.69 -8.25
CA ILE A 81 -7.52 -12.87 -7.36
C ILE A 81 -8.99 -12.90 -7.78
N GLN A 82 -9.31 -12.91 -9.06
CA GLN A 82 -10.70 -12.80 -9.55
C GLN A 82 -11.61 -13.93 -9.07
N ASP A 83 -11.07 -15.11 -8.83
CA ASP A 83 -11.81 -16.30 -8.36
C ASP A 83 -11.69 -16.48 -6.84
N LEU A 84 -10.99 -15.56 -6.15
CA LEU A 84 -10.75 -15.65 -4.73
C LEU A 84 -11.98 -15.18 -3.93
N THR A 85 -12.44 -16.00 -3.02
CA THR A 85 -13.58 -15.72 -2.16
C THR A 85 -13.17 -15.71 -0.69
N GLY A 86 -14.03 -15.14 0.16
CA GLY A 86 -13.84 -15.16 1.62
C GLY A 86 -13.01 -14.00 2.17
N TYR A 87 -12.63 -13.03 1.35
CA TYR A 87 -12.00 -11.77 1.78
C TYR A 87 -12.87 -10.60 1.36
N ASP A 88 -13.01 -9.64 2.27
CA ASP A 88 -13.67 -8.36 2.00
C ASP A 88 -12.73 -7.38 1.28
N TYR A 89 -11.43 -7.45 1.60
CA TYR A 89 -10.39 -6.60 1.03
C TYR A 89 -9.11 -7.37 0.79
N ILE A 90 -8.44 -7.05 -0.31
CA ILE A 90 -7.09 -7.51 -0.64
C ILE A 90 -6.18 -6.28 -0.70
N ILE A 91 -5.13 -6.25 0.12
CA ILE A 91 -4.15 -5.16 0.17
C ILE A 91 -2.84 -5.70 -0.36
N ILE A 92 -2.31 -5.08 -1.42
CA ILE A 92 -1.08 -5.53 -2.07
C ILE A 92 0.01 -4.48 -1.87
N ASP A 93 1.09 -4.86 -1.21
CA ASP A 93 2.29 -4.03 -1.06
C ASP A 93 3.27 -4.29 -2.20
N THR A 94 3.84 -3.22 -2.76
CA THR A 94 4.73 -3.30 -3.93
C THR A 94 6.04 -2.58 -3.69
N ALA A 95 7.11 -3.09 -4.29
CA ALA A 95 8.36 -2.33 -4.38
C ALA A 95 8.16 -1.03 -5.19
N PRO A 96 8.93 0.03 -4.91
CA PRO A 96 8.90 1.28 -5.66
C PRO A 96 9.63 1.15 -7.00
N THR A 97 9.35 0.07 -7.73
CA THR A 97 9.91 -0.25 -9.05
C THR A 97 8.79 -0.29 -10.07
N PHE A 98 9.15 -0.13 -11.34
CA PHE A 98 8.21 -0.24 -12.45
C PHE A 98 8.60 -1.43 -13.33
N ASP A 99 8.41 -2.62 -12.78
CA ASP A 99 8.70 -3.91 -13.44
C ASP A 99 7.43 -4.73 -13.66
N ASN A 100 7.56 -5.92 -14.26
CA ASN A 100 6.43 -6.76 -14.60
C ASN A 100 5.65 -7.26 -13.37
N ILE A 101 6.27 -7.32 -12.19
CA ILE A 101 5.57 -7.66 -10.93
C ILE A 101 4.62 -6.51 -10.57
N THR A 102 5.11 -5.27 -10.56
CA THR A 102 4.30 -4.08 -10.27
C THR A 102 3.17 -3.92 -11.30
N ILE A 103 3.43 -4.17 -12.59
CA ILE A 103 2.39 -4.16 -13.62
C ILE A 103 1.32 -5.25 -13.38
N ASN A 104 1.70 -6.44 -12.91
CA ASN A 104 0.75 -7.47 -12.48
C ASN A 104 -0.15 -7.00 -11.35
N VAL A 105 0.42 -6.29 -10.35
CA VAL A 105 -0.35 -5.73 -9.24
C VAL A 105 -1.33 -4.68 -9.74
N PHE A 106 -0.90 -3.73 -10.59
CA PHE A 106 -1.79 -2.72 -11.14
C PHE A 106 -2.95 -3.33 -11.93
N ASN A 107 -2.70 -4.36 -12.73
CA ASN A 107 -3.76 -5.07 -13.46
C ASN A 107 -4.72 -5.84 -12.53
N ALA A 108 -4.29 -6.23 -11.35
CA ALA A 108 -5.08 -6.99 -10.39
C ALA A 108 -5.84 -6.10 -9.39
N SER A 109 -5.55 -4.81 -9.35
CA SER A 109 -6.09 -3.86 -8.38
C SER A 109 -7.27 -3.07 -8.95
N ASP A 110 -8.22 -2.72 -8.08
CA ASP A 110 -9.30 -1.79 -8.37
C ASP A 110 -8.88 -0.34 -8.06
N SER A 111 -8.08 -0.17 -6.99
CA SER A 111 -7.59 1.14 -6.55
C SER A 111 -6.09 1.11 -6.30
N LEU A 112 -5.41 2.21 -6.60
CA LEU A 112 -3.99 2.45 -6.35
C LEU A 112 -3.82 3.61 -5.39
N ILE A 113 -3.30 3.35 -4.19
CA ILE A 113 -2.91 4.38 -3.24
C ILE A 113 -1.41 4.62 -3.38
N ILE A 114 -1.02 5.86 -3.67
CA ILE A 114 0.36 6.27 -3.88
C ILE A 114 0.79 7.19 -2.72
N PRO A 115 1.39 6.66 -1.65
CA PRO A 115 1.92 7.49 -0.58
C PRO A 115 3.13 8.27 -1.09
N VAL A 116 3.10 9.60 -0.95
CA VAL A 116 4.20 10.47 -1.36
C VAL A 116 4.54 11.47 -0.26
N ILE A 117 5.83 11.65 0.00
CA ILE A 117 6.27 12.79 0.80
C ILE A 117 6.17 14.04 -0.08
N PRO A 118 5.50 15.11 0.36
CA PRO A 118 5.35 16.31 -0.45
C PRO A 118 6.66 17.12 -0.50
N ASP A 119 7.57 16.64 -1.34
CA ASP A 119 8.83 17.29 -1.70
C ASP A 119 9.04 17.26 -3.22
N ILE A 120 10.12 17.88 -3.70
CA ILE A 120 10.39 18.00 -5.14
C ILE A 120 10.64 16.61 -5.78
N PHE A 121 11.26 15.68 -5.06
CA PHE A 121 11.52 14.34 -5.57
C PHE A 121 10.24 13.51 -5.64
N GLY A 122 9.38 13.65 -4.63
CA GLY A 122 8.03 13.07 -4.64
C GLY A 122 7.21 13.57 -5.82
N TYR A 123 7.23 14.88 -6.09
CA TYR A 123 6.55 15.46 -7.24
C TYR A 123 7.03 14.87 -8.57
N GLN A 124 8.35 14.81 -8.78
CA GLN A 124 8.91 14.24 -10.00
C GLN A 124 8.61 12.74 -10.15
N SER A 125 8.66 11.99 -9.05
CA SER A 125 8.34 10.56 -9.03
C SER A 125 6.88 10.31 -9.44
N ILE A 126 5.95 11.11 -8.93
CA ILE A 126 4.53 11.02 -9.31
C ILE A 126 4.33 11.35 -10.79
N LYS A 127 4.97 12.39 -11.32
CA LYS A 127 4.90 12.71 -12.75
C LYS A 127 5.39 11.56 -13.62
N TYR A 128 6.49 10.94 -13.24
CA TYR A 128 7.00 9.76 -13.97
C TYR A 128 6.02 8.60 -13.91
N LEU A 129 5.46 8.32 -12.73
CA LEU A 129 4.48 7.24 -12.55
C LEU A 129 3.23 7.47 -13.41
N PHE A 130 2.66 8.68 -13.40
CA PHE A 130 1.48 8.99 -14.22
C PHE A 130 1.74 8.81 -15.71
N LYS A 131 2.92 9.22 -16.20
CA LYS A 131 3.32 8.94 -17.57
C LYS A 131 3.32 7.44 -17.87
N LYS A 132 3.87 6.63 -16.97
CA LYS A 132 3.90 5.17 -17.11
C LYS A 132 2.52 4.52 -17.04
N LEU A 133 1.64 5.00 -16.15
CA LEU A 133 0.26 4.51 -16.07
C LEU A 133 -0.52 4.81 -17.37
N ALA A 134 -0.29 5.95 -17.98
CA ALA A 134 -0.88 6.31 -19.28
C ALA A 134 -0.38 5.37 -20.40
N ASP A 135 0.92 5.05 -20.42
CA ASP A 135 1.52 4.11 -21.39
C ASP A 135 0.94 2.69 -21.28
N LEU A 136 0.43 2.30 -20.10
CA LEU A 136 -0.15 0.97 -19.83
C LEU A 136 -1.66 0.88 -20.07
N GLU A 137 -2.32 1.97 -20.48
CA GLU A 137 -3.76 2.04 -20.72
C GLU A 137 -4.62 1.54 -19.53
N LEU A 138 -4.17 1.76 -18.27
CA LEU A 138 -4.85 1.36 -17.04
C LEU A 138 -5.95 2.37 -16.64
N SER A 139 -6.83 2.70 -17.56
CA SER A 139 -7.86 3.75 -17.39
C SER A 139 -8.94 3.41 -16.35
N THR A 140 -9.05 2.16 -15.95
CA THR A 140 -10.06 1.71 -14.97
C THR A 140 -9.53 1.71 -13.53
N LEU A 141 -8.25 1.99 -13.33
CA LEU A 141 -7.63 2.00 -12.01
C LEU A 141 -7.98 3.31 -11.28
N ASP A 142 -8.62 3.21 -10.12
CA ASP A 142 -8.91 4.36 -9.28
C ASP A 142 -7.64 4.78 -8.51
N VAL A 143 -7.06 5.93 -8.87
CA VAL A 143 -5.75 6.38 -8.38
C VAL A 143 -5.89 7.46 -7.32
N HIS A 144 -5.20 7.30 -6.19
CA HIS A 144 -5.18 8.26 -5.08
C HIS A 144 -3.74 8.62 -4.68
N VAL A 145 -3.35 9.86 -4.92
CA VAL A 145 -2.07 10.41 -4.44
C VAL A 145 -2.24 10.88 -3.01
N LEU A 146 -1.62 10.20 -2.07
CA LEU A 146 -1.74 10.44 -0.63
C LEU A 146 -0.51 11.15 -0.09
N PHE A 147 -0.65 12.40 0.37
CA PHE A 147 0.44 13.05 1.09
C PHE A 147 0.68 12.36 2.43
N ASN A 148 1.84 11.70 2.53
CA ASN A 148 2.32 10.99 3.71
C ASN A 148 3.46 11.77 4.36
N GLN A 149 3.65 11.58 5.65
CA GLN A 149 4.63 12.32 6.46
C GLN A 149 4.45 13.85 6.32
N TYR A 150 3.21 14.30 6.14
CA TYR A 150 2.90 15.71 5.97
C TYR A 150 3.21 16.50 7.25
N GLU A 151 3.96 17.56 7.10
CA GLU A 151 4.20 18.55 8.16
C GLU A 151 3.44 19.83 7.83
N LYS A 152 2.51 20.22 8.72
CA LYS A 152 1.81 21.49 8.57
C LYS A 152 2.84 22.63 8.69
N PRO A 153 2.89 23.58 7.74
CA PRO A 153 3.73 24.74 7.85
C PRO A 153 3.50 25.48 9.18
N ARG A 154 4.57 25.88 9.85
CA ARG A 154 4.50 26.55 11.17
C ARG A 154 4.04 28.00 11.10
N THR A 155 4.04 28.59 9.92
CA THR A 155 3.61 29.97 9.69
C THR A 155 2.65 30.02 8.51
N ASP A 156 1.66 30.92 8.57
CA ASP A 156 0.73 31.17 7.46
C ASP A 156 1.40 31.87 6.25
N ASN A 157 2.72 32.00 6.28
CA ASN A 157 3.48 32.57 5.19
C ASN A 157 3.44 31.62 3.98
N LYS A 158 2.69 32.00 2.94
CA LYS A 158 2.55 31.25 1.68
C LYS A 158 3.87 31.00 0.95
N ALA A 159 4.92 31.73 1.30
CA ALA A 159 6.27 31.61 0.73
C ALA A 159 7.12 30.51 1.35
N THR A 160 6.57 29.65 2.25
CA THR A 160 7.34 28.51 2.76
C THR A 160 7.55 27.46 1.66
N TYR A 161 8.70 26.83 1.64
CA TYR A 161 9.05 25.76 0.69
C TYR A 161 7.98 24.66 0.61
N SER A 162 7.43 24.26 1.76
CA SER A 162 6.37 23.24 1.82
C SER A 162 5.08 23.66 1.08
N ASN A 163 4.69 24.94 1.16
CA ASN A 163 3.53 25.44 0.44
C ASN A 163 3.79 25.49 -1.06
N GLN A 164 4.98 25.94 -1.48
CA GLN A 164 5.36 25.97 -2.90
C GLN A 164 5.33 24.56 -3.51
N ILE A 165 5.78 23.56 -2.77
CA ILE A 165 5.72 22.16 -3.25
C ILE A 165 4.28 21.66 -3.34
N ILE A 166 3.43 21.95 -2.35
CA ILE A 166 2.00 21.59 -2.42
C ILE A 166 1.34 22.26 -3.63
N ASP A 167 1.66 23.52 -3.90
CA ASP A 167 1.15 24.28 -5.05
C ASP A 167 1.58 23.65 -6.39
N LEU A 168 2.80 23.04 -6.48
CA LEU A 168 3.22 22.27 -7.66
C LEU A 168 2.30 21.07 -7.91
N PHE A 169 1.98 20.28 -6.87
CA PHE A 169 1.09 19.14 -7.00
C PHE A 169 -0.34 19.58 -7.37
N THR A 170 -0.87 20.60 -6.70
CA THR A 170 -2.27 21.05 -6.88
C THR A 170 -2.46 21.87 -8.14
N GLY A 171 -1.41 22.45 -8.69
CA GLY A 171 -1.41 23.20 -9.95
C GLY A 171 -1.17 22.33 -11.20
N ASP A 172 -0.71 21.10 -11.02
CA ASP A 172 -0.45 20.20 -12.16
C ASP A 172 -1.73 19.51 -12.63
N GLU A 173 -2.18 19.83 -13.84
CA GLU A 173 -3.42 19.32 -14.44
C GLU A 173 -3.43 17.78 -14.53
N THR A 174 -2.27 17.14 -14.62
CA THR A 174 -2.16 15.67 -14.74
C THR A 174 -2.28 14.96 -13.41
N ILE A 175 -2.10 15.67 -12.28
CA ILE A 175 -2.02 15.08 -10.94
C ILE A 175 -3.17 15.56 -10.05
N LYS A 176 -3.57 16.83 -10.15
CA LYS A 176 -4.46 17.51 -9.19
C LYS A 176 -5.75 16.75 -8.90
N GLY A 177 -6.34 16.11 -9.91
CA GLY A 177 -7.60 15.37 -9.80
C GLY A 177 -7.50 14.07 -9.00
N PHE A 178 -6.27 13.60 -8.74
CA PHE A 178 -5.98 12.35 -8.04
C PHE A 178 -5.49 12.56 -6.61
N ILE A 179 -5.32 13.81 -6.17
CA ILE A 179 -4.83 14.12 -4.83
C ILE A 179 -5.92 13.79 -3.81
N SER A 180 -5.60 12.89 -2.88
CA SER A 180 -6.48 12.57 -1.76
C SER A 180 -6.76 13.82 -0.90
N PRO A 181 -8.00 14.05 -0.49
CA PRO A 181 -8.32 15.12 0.46
C PRO A 181 -7.72 14.86 1.85
N VAL A 182 -7.42 13.61 2.15
CA VAL A 182 -6.79 13.19 3.40
C VAL A 182 -5.27 13.27 3.28
N ARG A 183 -4.62 13.66 4.37
CA ARG A 183 -3.15 13.72 4.49
C ARG A 183 -2.74 12.99 5.76
N ILE A 184 -1.69 12.19 5.71
CA ILE A 184 -1.15 11.50 6.88
C ILE A 184 -0.01 12.31 7.48
N SER A 185 -0.23 12.79 8.69
CA SER A 185 0.75 13.62 9.39
C SER A 185 1.99 12.82 9.80
N LYS A 186 3.16 13.45 9.72
CA LYS A 186 4.41 12.88 10.22
C LYS A 186 4.30 12.56 11.71
N SER A 187 4.74 11.37 12.09
CA SER A 187 4.78 10.90 13.47
C SER A 187 6.03 10.09 13.75
N ASN A 188 6.85 10.58 14.67
CA ASN A 188 7.99 9.82 15.16
C ASN A 188 7.57 8.59 15.98
N GLN A 189 6.37 8.60 16.56
CA GLN A 189 5.84 7.48 17.33
C GLN A 189 5.49 6.29 16.43
N ILE A 190 4.86 6.53 15.28
CA ILE A 190 4.60 5.47 14.31
C ILE A 190 5.90 4.79 13.90
N LYS A 191 6.94 5.57 13.60
CA LYS A 191 8.26 5.04 13.24
C LYS A 191 8.86 4.15 14.34
N ARG A 192 8.72 4.56 15.60
CA ARG A 192 9.16 3.76 16.75
C ARG A 192 8.37 2.46 16.87
N TYR A 193 7.04 2.51 16.73
CA TYR A 193 6.18 1.32 16.84
C TYR A 193 6.41 0.30 15.74
N ILE A 194 6.70 0.74 14.52
CA ILE A 194 7.08 -0.17 13.43
C ILE A 194 8.37 -0.92 13.77
N ASN A 195 9.37 -0.23 14.35
CA ASN A 195 10.63 -0.85 14.73
C ASN A 195 10.49 -1.83 15.90
N ASP A 196 9.55 -1.59 16.83
CA ASP A 196 9.37 -2.39 18.04
C ASP A 196 8.50 -3.65 17.85
N ARG A 197 8.19 -4.03 16.61
CA ARG A 197 7.41 -5.22 16.23
C ARG A 197 6.26 -5.57 17.20
N GLY A 198 5.04 -5.21 16.86
CA GLY A 198 3.87 -5.65 17.62
C GLY A 198 2.97 -4.54 18.11
N TYR A 199 3.21 -3.31 17.73
CA TYR A 199 2.28 -2.24 17.96
C TYR A 199 1.35 -2.05 16.77
N THR A 200 0.10 -2.36 16.97
CA THR A 200 -0.96 -1.83 16.11
C THR A 200 -1.06 -0.34 16.35
N ILE A 201 -1.13 0.46 15.29
CA ILE A 201 -1.57 1.85 15.37
C ILE A 201 -2.98 1.80 15.95
N ASN A 202 -3.07 1.96 17.25
CA ASN A 202 -4.34 1.92 17.96
C ASN A 202 -4.71 3.34 18.45
N THR A 203 -5.78 3.41 19.17
CA THR A 203 -6.32 4.63 19.79
C THR A 203 -5.45 5.21 20.90
N ARG A 204 -4.17 4.83 21.02
CA ARG A 204 -3.27 5.45 21.99
C ARG A 204 -3.17 6.94 21.71
N ARG A 205 -3.20 7.73 22.78
CA ARG A 205 -3.18 9.20 22.72
C ARG A 205 -2.08 9.75 21.80
N GLU A 206 -0.95 9.06 21.73
CA GLU A 206 0.24 9.45 20.95
C GLU A 206 0.10 9.26 19.43
N THR A 207 -0.77 8.38 18.99
CA THR A 207 -1.04 8.09 17.56
C THR A 207 -2.49 8.35 17.17
N ALA A 208 -3.29 8.91 18.07
CA ALA A 208 -4.72 9.13 17.85
C ALA A 208 -5.00 10.00 16.61
N LYS A 209 -4.13 10.99 16.35
CA LYS A 209 -4.25 11.86 15.18
C LYS A 209 -4.12 11.06 13.89
N GLN A 210 -3.03 10.30 13.75
CA GLN A 210 -2.76 9.48 12.55
C GLN A 210 -3.78 8.36 12.38
N TYR A 211 -4.28 7.81 13.49
CA TYR A 211 -5.37 6.86 13.46
C TYR A 211 -6.66 7.49 12.92
N GLY A 212 -6.98 8.72 13.34
CA GLY A 212 -8.09 9.50 12.77
C GLY A 212 -7.93 9.74 11.27
N GLU A 213 -6.75 10.19 10.85
CA GLU A 213 -6.42 10.42 9.44
C GLU A 213 -6.55 9.13 8.59
N LEU A 214 -6.11 7.97 9.12
CA LEU A 214 -6.28 6.67 8.44
C LEU A 214 -7.74 6.24 8.36
N LYS A 215 -8.56 6.52 9.39
CA LYS A 215 -10.02 6.29 9.33
C LYS A 215 -10.67 7.11 8.23
N ASP A 216 -10.31 8.38 8.13
CA ASP A 216 -10.84 9.28 7.12
C ASP A 216 -10.41 8.83 5.71
N LEU A 217 -9.18 8.34 5.56
CA LEU A 217 -8.68 7.77 4.32
C LEU A 217 -9.48 6.53 3.90
N LEU A 218 -9.68 5.57 4.81
CA LEU A 218 -10.46 4.36 4.52
C LEU A 218 -11.91 4.68 4.15
N LYS A 219 -12.52 5.69 4.80
CA LYS A 219 -13.85 6.16 4.46
C LYS A 219 -13.86 6.79 3.06
N SER A 220 -12.86 7.58 2.73
CA SER A 220 -12.75 8.30 1.47
C SER A 220 -12.54 7.36 0.26
N ILE A 221 -11.70 6.34 0.41
CA ILE A 221 -11.29 5.47 -0.69
C ILE A 221 -12.21 4.24 -0.82
N ALA A 222 -12.53 3.59 0.28
CA ALA A 222 -13.22 2.31 0.28
C ALA A 222 -14.63 2.36 0.92
N GLY A 223 -15.14 3.53 1.28
CA GLY A 223 -16.41 3.67 2.00
C GLY A 223 -16.42 3.03 3.38
N ILE A 224 -15.27 2.57 3.89
CA ILE A 224 -15.13 1.86 5.15
C ILE A 224 -15.31 2.82 6.32
N THR A 225 -16.28 2.56 7.18
CA THR A 225 -16.44 3.24 8.45
C THR A 225 -15.94 2.34 9.59
N LEU A 226 -14.80 2.70 10.20
CA LEU A 226 -14.33 2.01 11.39
C LEU A 226 -15.25 2.33 12.56
N LYS A 227 -15.92 1.32 13.13
CA LYS A 227 -16.64 1.48 14.38
C LYS A 227 -15.63 1.90 15.46
N GLY A 228 -15.94 2.95 16.21
CA GLY A 228 -15.05 3.49 17.21
C GLY A 228 -14.58 2.39 18.17
N GLY A 229 -13.28 2.11 18.12
CA GLY A 229 -12.63 1.38 19.20
C GLY A 229 -12.32 2.38 20.29
N ILE A 230 -12.73 2.09 21.49
CA ILE A 230 -12.38 2.75 22.74
C ILE A 230 -10.94 2.40 23.08
#